data_a9ef06ca3186de2ca1f0099f2d1b282b
#
_entry.id   a9ef06ca3186de2ca1f0099f2d1b282b
#
_cell.length_a   1.000
_cell.length_b   1.000
_cell.length_c   1.000
_cell.angle_alpha   90.00
_cell.angle_beta   90.00
_cell.angle_gamma   90.00
#
_symmetry.space_group_name_H-M   'P 1'
#
loop_
_entity.id
_entity.type
_entity.pdbx_description
1 polymer ?
#
loop_
_entity_poly.entity_id
_entity_poly.type
_entity_poly.pdbx_seq_one_letter_code
_entity_poly.pdbx_strand_id
1 'polypeptide(L)'
;MSRKAHFLFIIWYNTTMNTQLNFTTNTIERQLFLPMDLAKIIPTNDSVRLLSNILEGLNYSKLMQEYSHFGRSPKVKPKVMFKILVYAFMNNIYSSRQIEKYCYRDINFMWLLEGASPPDHNTISRFRSTRLANCMEDLFYQLIIKLSQLGEIDFNNLFVDGT
;
A
#
# COMPACT_ATOMS: atom_id res chain seq x y z
N MET A 1 10.11 -60.04 35.48
CA MET A 1 10.26 -58.60 35.73
C MET A 1 8.95 -58.04 36.24
N SER A 2 8.97 -57.44 37.45
CA SER A 2 7.76 -57.01 38.16
C SER A 2 7.12 -55.81 37.46
N ARG A 3 5.77 -55.79 37.38
CA ARG A 3 4.98 -54.66 36.81
C ARG A 3 5.34 -53.29 37.41
N LYS A 4 5.85 -53.29 38.67
CA LYS A 4 6.33 -52.06 39.35
C LYS A 4 7.60 -51.48 38.71
N ALA A 5 8.51 -52.32 38.21
CA ALA A 5 9.75 -51.88 37.59
C ALA A 5 9.49 -51.22 36.24
N HIS A 6 8.50 -51.71 35.48
CA HIS A 6 8.11 -51.14 34.20
C HIS A 6 7.44 -49.76 34.36
N PHE A 7 6.62 -49.61 35.39
CA PHE A 7 5.94 -48.32 35.69
C PHE A 7 6.93 -47.25 36.17
N LEU A 8 7.92 -47.62 36.99
CA LEU A 8 8.98 -46.71 37.39
C LEU A 8 9.90 -46.30 36.23
N PHE A 9 10.15 -47.19 35.27
CA PHE A 9 10.94 -46.90 34.11
C PHE A 9 10.20 -45.89 33.17
N ILE A 10 8.89 -46.02 33.00
CA ILE A 10 8.08 -45.08 32.22
C ILE A 10 8.04 -43.69 32.87
N ILE A 11 7.91 -43.63 34.19
CA ILE A 11 7.96 -42.36 34.91
C ILE A 11 9.34 -41.73 34.81
N TRP A 12 10.41 -42.50 34.95
CA TRP A 12 11.78 -42.00 34.81
C TRP A 12 12.07 -41.51 33.38
N TYR A 13 11.61 -42.25 32.37
CA TYR A 13 11.75 -41.88 30.96
C TYR A 13 11.00 -40.58 30.63
N ASN A 14 9.78 -40.40 31.12
CA ASN A 14 9.02 -39.18 30.93
C ASN A 14 9.58 -37.97 31.71
N THR A 15 10.27 -38.19 32.80
CA THR A 15 10.87 -37.11 33.60
C THR A 15 12.20 -36.63 33.03
N THR A 16 12.94 -37.52 32.32
CA THR A 16 14.24 -37.17 31.72
C THR A 16 14.11 -36.63 30.30
N MET A 17 12.95 -36.82 29.63
CA MET A 17 12.71 -36.29 28.26
C MET A 17 11.96 -34.94 28.25
N ASN A 18 11.83 -34.30 29.40
CA ASN A 18 11.36 -32.91 29.40
C ASN A 18 12.53 -31.98 29.06
N THR A 19 13.03 -32.10 27.82
CA THR A 19 13.86 -31.07 27.20
C THR A 19 12.97 -29.87 27.03
N GLN A 20 12.98 -28.98 28.03
CA GLN A 20 12.46 -27.64 27.84
C GLN A 20 13.27 -27.01 26.70
N LEU A 21 12.68 -26.95 25.54
CA LEU A 21 13.17 -26.10 24.45
C LEU A 21 13.11 -24.67 25.01
N ASN A 22 14.24 -24.19 25.52
CA ASN A 22 14.41 -22.80 25.85
C ASN A 22 14.35 -22.00 24.52
N PHE A 23 13.15 -21.66 24.11
CA PHE A 23 12.98 -20.62 23.11
C PHE A 23 13.51 -19.34 23.73
N THR A 24 14.55 -18.79 23.12
CA THR A 24 14.98 -17.43 23.43
C THR A 24 13.76 -16.54 23.15
N THR A 25 13.05 -16.13 24.21
CA THR A 25 12.06 -15.09 24.11
C THR A 25 12.82 -13.83 23.73
N ASN A 26 12.85 -13.50 22.45
CA ASN A 26 13.22 -12.17 22.01
C ASN A 26 12.23 -11.23 22.69
N THR A 27 12.63 -10.64 23.80
CA THR A 27 11.89 -9.54 24.41
C THR A 27 11.84 -8.43 23.35
N ILE A 28 10.64 -8.21 22.82
CA ILE A 28 10.31 -7.20 21.79
C ILE A 28 10.57 -5.75 22.31
N GLU A 29 11.17 -5.61 23.47
CA GLU A 29 11.47 -4.31 24.10
C GLU A 29 12.63 -3.55 23.46
N ARG A 30 13.38 -4.17 22.55
CA ARG A 30 14.36 -3.46 21.72
C ARG A 30 13.76 -3.17 20.36
N GLN A 31 12.95 -2.14 20.32
CA GLN A 31 12.54 -1.55 19.05
C GLN A 31 13.77 -0.91 18.41
N LEU A 32 14.44 -1.67 17.55
CA LEU A 32 15.50 -1.14 16.70
C LEU A 32 14.83 -0.19 15.71
N PHE A 33 14.96 1.10 15.96
CA PHE A 33 14.69 2.13 14.95
C PHE A 33 15.78 2.02 13.88
N LEU A 34 15.55 1.18 12.88
CA LEU A 34 16.31 1.22 11.65
C LEU A 34 15.69 2.32 10.79
N PRO A 35 16.39 3.40 10.48
CA PRO A 35 15.93 4.38 9.50
C PRO A 35 15.85 3.67 8.14
N MET A 36 14.65 3.20 7.78
CA MET A 36 14.43 2.54 6.50
C MET A 36 14.23 3.62 5.43
N ASP A 37 15.19 3.71 4.53
CA ASP A 37 15.03 4.48 3.29
C ASP A 37 14.27 3.63 2.28
N LEU A 38 12.95 3.82 2.20
CA LEU A 38 12.07 3.09 1.30
C LEU A 38 12.50 3.24 -0.17
N ALA A 39 13.10 4.38 -0.52
CA ALA A 39 13.59 4.60 -1.87
C ALA A 39 14.75 3.66 -2.24
N LYS A 40 15.52 3.15 -1.27
CA LYS A 40 16.58 2.16 -1.51
C LYS A 40 16.08 0.73 -1.55
N ILE A 41 14.96 0.46 -0.87
CA ILE A 41 14.39 -0.90 -0.78
C ILE A 41 13.62 -1.24 -2.06
N ILE A 42 12.88 -0.28 -2.61
CA ILE A 42 12.10 -0.48 -3.83
C ILE A 42 13.05 -0.53 -5.04
N PRO A 43 13.00 -1.58 -5.88
CA PRO A 43 13.83 -1.68 -7.08
C PRO A 43 13.66 -0.48 -8.01
N THR A 44 14.70 -0.13 -8.76
CA THR A 44 14.67 1.01 -9.69
C THR A 44 13.69 0.81 -10.86
N ASN A 45 13.43 -0.45 -11.23
CA ASN A 45 12.50 -0.86 -12.27
C ASN A 45 11.11 -1.24 -11.76
N ASP A 46 10.78 -0.94 -10.49
CA ASP A 46 9.46 -1.21 -9.95
C ASP A 46 8.39 -0.32 -10.61
N SER A 47 7.25 -0.91 -10.89
CA SER A 47 6.10 -0.25 -11.53
C SER A 47 5.60 0.98 -10.77
N VAL A 48 5.74 1.00 -9.45
CA VAL A 48 5.35 2.15 -8.61
C VAL A 48 6.14 3.41 -8.95
N ARG A 49 7.44 3.27 -9.31
CA ARG A 49 8.30 4.39 -9.69
C ARG A 49 7.88 4.97 -11.03
N LEU A 50 7.67 4.08 -12.01
CA LEU A 50 7.21 4.49 -13.34
C LEU A 50 5.87 5.21 -13.23
N LEU A 51 4.90 4.62 -12.53
CA LEU A 51 3.60 5.22 -12.28
C LEU A 51 3.73 6.59 -11.60
N SER A 52 4.52 6.68 -10.53
CA SER A 52 4.73 7.95 -9.82
C SER A 52 5.28 9.03 -10.74
N ASN A 53 6.26 8.69 -11.59
CA ASN A 53 6.86 9.64 -12.55
C ASN A 53 5.84 10.11 -13.61
N ILE A 54 5.03 9.21 -14.15
CA ILE A 54 3.97 9.55 -15.12
C ILE A 54 2.96 10.50 -14.47
N LEU A 55 2.47 10.15 -13.26
CA LEU A 55 1.47 10.94 -12.55
C LEU A 55 2.03 12.27 -12.02
N GLU A 56 3.35 12.36 -11.80
CA GLU A 56 4.00 13.61 -11.38
C GLU A 56 3.84 14.71 -12.43
N GLY A 57 3.83 14.34 -13.70
CA GLY A 57 3.73 15.26 -14.82
C GLY A 57 2.32 15.73 -15.18
N LEU A 58 1.28 15.33 -14.44
CA LEU A 58 -0.11 15.75 -14.70
C LEU A 58 -0.42 17.12 -14.09
N ASN A 59 -1.39 17.83 -14.66
CA ASN A 59 -1.89 19.08 -14.13
C ASN A 59 -3.02 18.84 -13.13
N TYR A 60 -2.79 19.12 -11.87
CA TYR A 60 -3.74 18.95 -10.77
C TYR A 60 -4.53 20.20 -10.42
N SER A 61 -4.50 21.26 -11.23
CA SER A 61 -5.13 22.54 -10.90
C SER A 61 -6.63 22.40 -10.60
N LYS A 62 -7.37 21.62 -11.38
CA LYS A 62 -8.79 21.34 -11.13
C LYS A 62 -9.00 20.60 -9.80
N LEU A 63 -8.20 19.59 -9.52
CA LEU A 63 -8.27 18.86 -8.26
C LEU A 63 -7.95 19.75 -7.05
N MET A 64 -7.01 20.68 -7.19
CA MET A 64 -6.66 21.61 -6.11
C MET A 64 -7.79 22.63 -5.85
N GLN A 65 -8.55 23.03 -6.88
CA GLN A 65 -9.71 23.90 -6.72
C GLN A 65 -10.85 23.30 -5.88
N GLU A 66 -10.93 21.96 -5.85
CA GLU A 66 -11.90 21.25 -4.99
C GLU A 66 -11.59 21.36 -3.50
N TYR A 67 -10.44 21.94 -3.13
CA TYR A 67 -10.04 22.15 -1.76
C TYR A 67 -10.20 23.60 -1.34
N SER A 68 -10.87 23.82 -0.21
CA SER A 68 -11.02 25.15 0.36
C SER A 68 -9.67 25.70 0.84
N HIS A 69 -9.44 26.98 0.62
CA HIS A 69 -8.30 27.70 1.21
C HIS A 69 -8.47 27.95 2.71
N PHE A 70 -9.69 27.76 3.24
CA PHE A 70 -10.04 27.94 4.64
C PHE A 70 -10.30 26.59 5.29
N GLY A 71 -9.81 26.40 6.51
CA GLY A 71 -10.04 25.21 7.29
C GLY A 71 -8.80 24.34 7.49
N ARG A 72 -9.01 23.11 7.96
CA ARG A 72 -7.92 22.18 8.26
C ARG A 72 -7.28 21.64 6.98
N SER A 73 -5.97 21.76 6.87
CA SER A 73 -5.20 21.19 5.79
C SER A 73 -5.37 19.65 5.70
N PRO A 74 -5.48 19.08 4.50
CA PRO A 74 -5.58 17.65 4.34
C PRO A 74 -4.29 16.96 4.83
N LYS A 75 -4.42 15.83 5.54
CA LYS A 75 -3.29 15.05 6.04
C LYS A 75 -2.41 14.50 4.92
N VAL A 76 -3.04 14.17 3.79
CA VAL A 76 -2.38 13.67 2.59
C VAL A 76 -2.65 14.64 1.46
N LYS A 77 -1.63 15.03 0.72
CA LYS A 77 -1.78 15.93 -0.44
C LYS A 77 -2.72 15.31 -1.48
N PRO A 78 -3.59 16.08 -2.15
CA PRO A 78 -4.52 15.58 -3.16
C PRO A 78 -3.85 14.77 -4.27
N LYS A 79 -2.69 15.21 -4.73
CA LYS A 79 -1.86 14.54 -5.73
C LYS A 79 -1.39 13.16 -5.24
N VAL A 80 -0.91 13.06 -4.01
CA VAL A 80 -0.49 11.81 -3.39
C VAL A 80 -1.66 10.85 -3.23
N MET A 81 -2.83 11.35 -2.82
CA MET A 81 -4.06 10.56 -2.73
C MET A 81 -4.46 9.98 -4.11
N PHE A 82 -4.32 10.76 -5.16
CA PHE A 82 -4.58 10.29 -6.52
C PHE A 82 -3.59 9.19 -6.95
N LYS A 83 -2.28 9.38 -6.70
CA LYS A 83 -1.25 8.35 -6.97
C LYS A 83 -1.58 7.03 -6.28
N ILE A 84 -1.96 7.08 -4.98
CA ILE A 84 -2.33 5.91 -4.19
C ILE A 84 -3.54 5.20 -4.81
N LEU A 85 -4.56 5.93 -5.26
CA LEU A 85 -5.75 5.33 -5.89
C LEU A 85 -5.41 4.66 -7.21
N VAL A 86 -4.66 5.33 -8.08
CA VAL A 86 -4.27 4.76 -9.39
C VAL A 86 -3.41 3.51 -9.18
N TYR A 87 -2.45 3.54 -8.25
CA TYR A 87 -1.62 2.38 -7.92
C TYR A 87 -2.45 1.22 -7.34
N ALA A 88 -3.42 1.53 -6.47
CA ALA A 88 -4.33 0.54 -5.92
C ALA A 88 -5.15 -0.15 -7.03
N PHE A 89 -5.71 0.62 -7.96
CA PHE A 89 -6.51 0.07 -9.07
C PHE A 89 -5.66 -0.75 -10.03
N MET A 90 -4.43 -0.33 -10.29
CA MET A 90 -3.47 -1.09 -11.09
C MET A 90 -3.17 -2.47 -10.47
N ASN A 91 -3.26 -2.59 -9.14
CA ASN A 91 -3.10 -3.84 -8.40
C ASN A 91 -4.43 -4.53 -8.05
N ASN A 92 -5.53 -4.19 -8.71
CA ASN A 92 -6.88 -4.73 -8.47
C ASN A 92 -7.40 -4.52 -7.04
N ILE A 93 -6.98 -3.45 -6.36
CA ILE A 93 -7.39 -3.08 -5.01
C ILE A 93 -8.40 -1.94 -5.10
N TYR A 94 -9.69 -2.25 -5.04
CA TYR A 94 -10.78 -1.28 -5.23
C TYR A 94 -11.42 -0.78 -3.93
N SER A 95 -11.33 -1.57 -2.86
CA SER A 95 -11.94 -1.26 -1.57
C SER A 95 -11.14 -0.23 -0.79
N SER A 96 -11.79 0.87 -0.36
CA SER A 96 -11.13 1.91 0.45
C SER A 96 -10.52 1.35 1.75
N ARG A 97 -11.16 0.34 2.37
CA ARG A 97 -10.62 -0.33 3.57
C ARG A 97 -9.38 -1.16 3.26
N GLN A 98 -9.34 -1.80 2.08
CA GLN A 98 -8.12 -2.51 1.66
C GLN A 98 -7.01 -1.52 1.36
N ILE A 99 -7.29 -0.42 0.65
CA ILE A 99 -6.29 0.63 0.35
C ILE A 99 -5.70 1.18 1.65
N GLU A 100 -6.53 1.51 2.65
CA GLU A 100 -6.06 1.91 3.98
C GLU A 100 -5.11 0.86 4.57
N LYS A 101 -5.49 -0.43 4.56
CA LYS A 101 -4.66 -1.52 5.08
C LYS A 101 -3.31 -1.62 4.36
N TYR A 102 -3.28 -1.48 3.03
CA TYR A 102 -2.05 -1.51 2.24
C TYR A 102 -1.16 -0.30 2.54
N CYS A 103 -1.72 0.88 2.76
CA CYS A 103 -0.96 2.07 3.18
C CYS A 103 -0.19 1.88 4.50
N TYR A 104 -0.61 0.93 5.36
CA TYR A 104 0.09 0.56 6.60
C TYR A 104 1.07 -0.61 6.46
N ARG A 105 1.01 -1.40 5.40
CA ARG A 105 1.68 -2.70 5.33
C ARG A 105 2.53 -2.93 4.10
N ASP A 106 2.27 -2.20 3.05
CA ASP A 106 2.95 -2.38 1.77
C ASP A 106 3.96 -1.25 1.55
N ILE A 107 5.19 -1.63 1.19
CA ILE A 107 6.31 -0.70 1.04
C ILE A 107 6.06 0.31 -0.08
N ASN A 108 5.45 -0.12 -1.18
CA ASN A 108 5.18 0.74 -2.32
C ASN A 108 4.12 1.81 -1.99
N PHE A 109 3.06 1.42 -1.24
CA PHE A 109 2.08 2.38 -0.74
C PHE A 109 2.68 3.34 0.29
N MET A 110 3.53 2.84 1.20
CA MET A 110 4.25 3.69 2.16
C MET A 110 5.17 4.70 1.46
N TRP A 111 5.85 4.28 0.39
CA TRP A 111 6.69 5.16 -0.39
C TRP A 111 5.88 6.25 -1.11
N LEU A 112 4.73 5.88 -1.70
CA LEU A 112 3.82 6.84 -2.35
C LEU A 112 3.27 7.89 -1.38
N LEU A 113 3.14 7.58 -0.08
CA LEU A 113 2.68 8.52 0.94
C LEU A 113 3.64 9.69 1.17
N GLU A 114 4.88 9.61 0.70
CA GLU A 114 5.90 10.70 0.84
C GLU A 114 6.08 11.16 2.30
N GLY A 115 6.01 10.23 3.26
CA GLY A 115 6.10 10.51 4.69
C GLY A 115 4.81 11.00 5.36
N ALA A 116 3.71 11.14 4.62
CA ALA A 116 2.41 11.44 5.21
C ALA A 116 1.86 10.22 5.97
N SER A 117 1.07 10.48 7.02
CA SER A 117 0.36 9.41 7.72
C SER A 117 -0.70 8.78 6.80
N PRO A 118 -0.87 7.44 6.84
CA PRO A 118 -1.86 6.75 6.04
C PRO A 118 -3.27 7.33 6.22
N PRO A 119 -4.01 7.54 5.12
CA PRO A 119 -5.38 8.03 5.18
C PRO A 119 -6.33 6.91 5.63
N ASP A 120 -7.35 7.25 6.41
CA ASP A 120 -8.42 6.32 6.75
C ASP A 120 -9.36 6.07 5.55
N HIS A 121 -10.08 4.94 5.58
CA HIS A 121 -10.96 4.52 4.50
C HIS A 121 -12.10 5.51 4.21
N ASN A 122 -12.58 6.26 5.21
CA ASN A 122 -13.60 7.28 5.00
C ASN A 122 -13.04 8.47 4.22
N THR A 123 -11.80 8.88 4.54
CA THR A 123 -11.08 9.92 3.79
C THR A 123 -10.86 9.50 2.34
N ILE A 124 -10.44 8.26 2.10
CA ILE A 124 -10.27 7.70 0.75
C ILE A 124 -11.59 7.67 0.00
N SER A 125 -12.66 7.16 0.63
CA SER A 125 -13.99 7.08 0.04
C SER A 125 -14.54 8.47 -0.32
N ARG A 126 -14.44 9.43 0.60
CA ARG A 126 -14.87 10.82 0.38
C ARG A 126 -14.07 11.48 -0.74
N PHE A 127 -12.76 11.27 -0.79
CA PHE A 127 -11.92 11.79 -1.86
C PHE A 127 -12.40 11.29 -3.24
N ARG A 128 -12.69 9.99 -3.36
CA ARG A 128 -13.17 9.38 -4.60
C ARG A 128 -14.53 9.94 -5.04
N SER A 129 -15.51 9.99 -4.09
CA SER A 129 -16.90 10.31 -4.42
C SER A 129 -17.20 11.79 -4.57
N THR A 130 -16.39 12.66 -3.97
CA THR A 130 -16.66 14.12 -4.00
C THR A 130 -15.61 14.88 -4.80
N ARG A 131 -14.35 14.81 -4.39
CA ARG A 131 -13.30 15.68 -4.96
C ARG A 131 -12.78 15.18 -6.30
N LEU A 132 -12.51 13.87 -6.39
CA LEU A 132 -11.99 13.28 -7.61
C LEU A 132 -13.07 13.17 -8.69
N ALA A 133 -14.33 12.93 -8.32
CA ALA A 133 -15.43 12.77 -9.25
C ALA A 133 -15.53 13.95 -10.26
N ASN A 134 -15.34 15.18 -9.77
CA ASN A 134 -15.46 16.39 -10.60
C ASN A 134 -14.29 16.62 -11.56
N CYS A 135 -13.15 16.00 -11.33
CA CYS A 135 -11.93 16.19 -12.12
C CYS A 135 -11.36 14.88 -12.71
N MET A 136 -12.04 13.76 -12.48
CA MET A 136 -11.57 12.44 -12.89
C MET A 136 -11.37 12.34 -14.40
N GLU A 137 -12.33 12.82 -15.18
CA GLU A 137 -12.27 12.79 -16.64
C GLU A 137 -11.04 13.56 -17.18
N ASP A 138 -10.78 14.73 -16.63
CA ASP A 138 -9.64 15.57 -17.02
C ASP A 138 -8.30 14.87 -16.69
N LEU A 139 -8.16 14.34 -15.49
CA LEU A 139 -6.94 13.62 -15.06
C LEU A 139 -6.75 12.33 -15.87
N PHE A 140 -7.83 11.62 -16.16
CA PHE A 140 -7.79 10.40 -16.96
C PHE A 140 -7.37 10.72 -18.42
N TYR A 141 -7.94 11.76 -19.00
CA TYR A 141 -7.57 12.21 -20.36
C TYR A 141 -6.08 12.58 -20.45
N GLN A 142 -5.58 13.35 -19.48
CA GLN A 142 -4.15 13.68 -19.40
C GLN A 142 -3.27 12.43 -19.28
N LEU A 143 -3.70 11.44 -18.47
CA LEU A 143 -2.98 10.18 -18.31
C LEU A 143 -2.91 9.40 -19.63
N ILE A 144 -4.03 9.28 -20.34
CA ILE A 144 -4.09 8.61 -21.65
C ILE A 144 -3.16 9.28 -22.67
N ILE A 145 -3.18 10.62 -22.76
CA ILE A 145 -2.26 11.36 -23.63
C ILE A 145 -0.81 11.07 -23.27
N LYS A 146 -0.50 11.06 -21.96
CA LYS A 146 0.86 10.79 -21.50
C LYS A 146 1.33 9.38 -21.85
N LEU A 147 0.47 8.38 -21.67
CA LEU A 147 0.76 6.99 -22.05
C LEU A 147 0.93 6.83 -23.56
N SER A 148 0.13 7.52 -24.37
CA SER A 148 0.29 7.53 -25.83
C SER A 148 1.63 8.17 -26.25
N GLN A 149 2.04 9.27 -25.62
CA GLN A 149 3.35 9.89 -25.87
C GLN A 149 4.52 8.98 -25.55
N LEU A 150 4.34 8.08 -24.58
CA LEU A 150 5.32 7.05 -24.21
C LEU A 150 5.29 5.81 -25.12
N GLY A 151 4.33 5.74 -26.06
CA GLY A 151 4.14 4.60 -26.96
C GLY A 151 3.47 3.39 -26.31
N GLU A 152 2.93 3.53 -25.10
CA GLU A 152 2.25 2.45 -24.37
C GLU A 152 0.80 2.23 -24.85
N ILE A 153 0.21 3.23 -25.51
CA ILE A 153 -1.15 3.16 -26.07
C ILE A 153 -1.11 3.61 -27.52
N ASP A 154 -1.63 2.74 -28.41
CA ASP A 154 -1.88 3.05 -29.83
C ASP A 154 -3.38 3.26 -30.04
N PHE A 155 -3.76 4.42 -30.58
CA PHE A 155 -5.15 4.76 -30.92
C PHE A 155 -5.62 4.22 -32.27
N ASN A 156 -4.74 3.57 -33.05
CA ASN A 156 -5.10 3.05 -34.37
C ASN A 156 -6.09 1.88 -34.28
N ASN A 157 -6.16 1.19 -33.13
CA ASN A 157 -7.04 0.07 -32.90
C ASN A 157 -7.93 0.35 -31.68
N LEU A 158 -9.08 1.00 -31.91
CA LEU A 158 -10.09 1.22 -30.87
C LEU A 158 -11.07 0.03 -30.86
N PHE A 159 -11.01 -0.80 -29.82
CA PHE A 159 -12.06 -1.78 -29.58
C PHE A 159 -13.14 -1.16 -28.71
N VAL A 160 -14.35 -0.98 -29.27
CA VAL A 160 -15.53 -0.57 -28.51
C VAL A 160 -16.26 -1.85 -28.14
N ASP A 161 -16.29 -2.18 -26.85
CA ASP A 161 -17.12 -3.27 -26.34
C ASP A 161 -18.58 -2.79 -26.40
N GLY A 162 -19.38 -3.41 -27.27
CA GLY A 162 -20.79 -3.11 -27.43
C GLY A 162 -21.59 -3.94 -26.42
N THR A 163 -22.11 -3.32 -25.37
CA THR A 163 -23.20 -3.86 -24.55
C THR A 163 -24.55 -3.54 -25.15
#